data_593ad4f1c20ad63abf24206c72f0a8b7
#
_entry.id   593ad4f1c20ad63abf24206c72f0a8b7
#
_cell.length_a   1.000
_cell.length_b   1.000
_cell.length_c   1.000
_cell.angle_alpha   90.00
_cell.angle_beta   90.00
_cell.angle_gamma   90.00
#
_symmetry.space_group_name_H-M   'P 1'
#
loop_
_entity.id
_entity.type
_entity.pdbx_description
1 polymer ?
#
loop_
_entity_poly.entity_id
_entity_poly.type
_entity_poly.pdbx_seq_one_letter_code
_entity_poly.pdbx_strand_id
1 'polypeptide(L)'
;LGADQDAQENFFRPSNQDPKSKGAGGVPFRTEDDLRRLYEASRRGNYPLMRSYSGTRDHLQYADMLVRTINNAWCATSLFWFNAMDGRGPSPLEQSIREHMELMAWHGERDIPVEGNEPYHWGMRDAPDVVVCAVSYIYSKVAKKMGVRDYITTYMFESPPHLSNRMDLAKCLAQIELAESFVDESFSIWRQTRTGLLSYPLGVPQARAHLAQSVMLQMSVKPHIIHVVGYTEADHAATADEVIESAQMAGYVAEVALRGSPDMTADPVVQERKEELIAETHVLLDAIRALSPDLDDPLTDPATLARAVKIGLLDAPQLVNNPYAPGAIRTRSIDGAIRAVDEQGRPLTERERIDRVLARAEVME
;
A
#
# COMPACT_ATOMS: atom_id res chain seq x y z
N LEU A 1 5.58 -14.14 -1.94
CA LEU A 1 4.58 -15.07 -2.47
C LEU A 1 3.22 -14.39 -2.51
N GLY A 2 2.64 -14.21 -3.69
CA GLY A 2 1.26 -13.75 -3.88
C GLY A 2 0.37 -14.98 -4.06
N ALA A 3 -0.58 -15.20 -3.14
CA ALA A 3 -1.58 -16.25 -3.28
C ALA A 3 -2.68 -15.82 -4.27
N ASP A 4 -3.27 -16.75 -4.99
CA ASP A 4 -4.47 -16.45 -5.77
C ASP A 4 -5.68 -16.19 -4.85
N GLN A 5 -6.80 -15.72 -5.42
CA GLN A 5 -7.98 -15.35 -4.64
C GLN A 5 -8.53 -16.52 -3.82
N ASP A 6 -8.57 -17.73 -4.39
CA ASP A 6 -9.06 -18.91 -3.67
C ASP A 6 -8.13 -19.33 -2.53
N ALA A 7 -6.81 -19.23 -2.72
CA ALA A 7 -5.86 -19.49 -1.65
C ALA A 7 -6.00 -18.46 -0.51
N GLN A 8 -6.30 -17.22 -0.83
CA GLN A 8 -6.48 -16.17 0.18
C GLN A 8 -7.80 -16.29 0.94
N GLU A 9 -8.89 -16.65 0.27
CA GLU A 9 -10.24 -16.64 0.86
C GLU A 9 -10.71 -18.02 1.31
N ASN A 10 -10.40 -19.07 0.56
CA ASN A 10 -10.98 -20.40 0.70
C ASN A 10 -9.99 -21.50 1.09
N PHE A 11 -8.79 -21.16 1.56
CA PHE A 11 -7.78 -22.16 1.90
C PHE A 11 -8.31 -23.22 2.88
N PHE A 12 -9.01 -22.77 3.92
CA PHE A 12 -9.63 -23.66 4.94
C PHE A 12 -11.05 -24.12 4.57
N ARG A 13 -11.49 -23.88 3.33
CA ARG A 13 -12.82 -24.27 2.79
C ARG A 13 -12.68 -24.91 1.42
N PRO A 14 -12.06 -26.11 1.34
CA PRO A 14 -11.79 -26.74 0.03
C PRO A 14 -13.02 -26.94 -0.84
N SER A 15 -14.21 -27.13 -0.23
CA SER A 15 -15.49 -27.24 -0.96
C SER A 15 -15.91 -25.95 -1.69
N ASN A 16 -15.38 -24.80 -1.30
CA ASN A 16 -15.71 -23.49 -1.88
C ASN A 16 -14.69 -23.05 -2.93
N GLN A 17 -13.59 -23.79 -3.07
CA GLN A 17 -12.57 -23.46 -4.06
C GLN A 17 -13.08 -23.75 -5.47
N ASP A 18 -12.83 -22.81 -6.41
CA ASP A 18 -13.09 -23.00 -7.83
C ASP A 18 -11.78 -23.37 -8.55
N PRO A 19 -11.62 -24.61 -9.03
CA PRO A 19 -10.42 -25.01 -9.79
C PRO A 19 -10.21 -24.21 -11.08
N LYS A 20 -11.25 -23.51 -11.56
CA LYS A 20 -11.20 -22.63 -12.73
C LYS A 20 -10.89 -21.20 -12.39
N SER A 21 -10.98 -20.83 -11.11
CA SER A 21 -10.60 -19.50 -10.63
C SER A 21 -9.08 -19.37 -10.77
N LYS A 22 -8.65 -18.62 -11.77
CA LYS A 22 -7.23 -18.35 -11.98
C LYS A 22 -6.74 -17.18 -11.13
N GLY A 23 -7.63 -16.60 -10.30
CA GLY A 23 -7.33 -15.46 -9.46
C GLY A 23 -6.69 -14.28 -10.20
N ALA A 24 -6.31 -13.26 -9.47
CA ALA A 24 -5.60 -12.09 -10.00
C ALA A 24 -4.08 -12.37 -10.14
N GLY A 25 -3.69 -13.47 -10.78
CA GLY A 25 -2.29 -13.80 -11.08
C GLY A 25 -1.45 -14.33 -9.92
N GLY A 26 -2.07 -14.77 -8.82
CA GLY A 26 -1.35 -15.35 -7.68
C GLY A 26 -1.04 -16.84 -7.83
N VAL A 27 -0.21 -17.36 -6.92
CA VAL A 27 0.17 -18.78 -6.88
C VAL A 27 -1.00 -19.62 -6.35
N PRO A 28 -1.42 -20.66 -7.06
CA PRO A 28 -2.59 -21.47 -6.72
C PRO A 28 -2.26 -22.60 -5.74
N PHE A 29 -1.67 -22.30 -4.58
CA PHE A 29 -1.50 -23.34 -3.56
C PHE A 29 -2.85 -23.65 -2.86
N ARG A 30 -3.07 -24.92 -2.54
CA ARG A 30 -4.35 -25.39 -1.98
C ARG A 30 -4.17 -26.18 -0.68
N THR A 31 -2.95 -26.57 -0.37
CA THR A 31 -2.59 -27.36 0.80
C THR A 31 -1.33 -26.82 1.48
N GLU A 32 -1.15 -27.14 2.76
CA GLU A 32 0.11 -26.84 3.46
C GLU A 32 1.31 -27.53 2.78
N ASP A 33 1.09 -28.65 2.14
CA ASP A 33 2.13 -29.40 1.43
C ASP A 33 2.64 -28.65 0.19
N ASP A 34 1.75 -27.94 -0.51
CA ASP A 34 2.17 -27.08 -1.61
C ASP A 34 3.09 -25.97 -1.10
N LEU A 35 2.78 -25.36 0.05
CA LEU A 35 3.61 -24.35 0.67
C LEU A 35 4.96 -24.91 1.12
N ARG A 36 5.00 -26.10 1.75
CA ARG A 36 6.27 -26.75 2.14
C ARG A 36 7.13 -27.05 0.93
N ARG A 37 6.55 -27.55 -0.15
CA ARG A 37 7.27 -27.78 -1.42
C ARG A 37 7.86 -26.50 -2.01
N LEU A 38 7.12 -25.38 -1.96
CA LEU A 38 7.63 -24.07 -2.39
C LEU A 38 8.80 -23.63 -1.50
N TYR A 39 8.67 -23.79 -0.19
CA TYR A 39 9.74 -23.47 0.76
C TYR A 39 11.00 -24.32 0.49
N GLU A 40 10.87 -25.63 0.38
CA GLU A 40 11.97 -26.53 0.09
C GLU A 40 12.65 -26.19 -1.25
N ALA A 41 11.87 -25.91 -2.29
CA ALA A 41 12.39 -25.49 -3.59
C ALA A 41 13.20 -24.16 -3.51
N SER A 42 12.88 -23.28 -2.56
CA SER A 42 13.61 -22.04 -2.33
C SER A 42 14.90 -22.23 -1.52
N ARG A 43 15.12 -23.41 -0.86
CA ARG A 43 16.30 -23.68 -0.02
C ARG A 43 17.54 -24.03 -0.83
N ARG A 44 17.90 -23.16 -1.76
CA ARG A 44 19.07 -23.28 -2.64
C ARG A 44 19.65 -21.91 -2.96
N GLY A 45 20.88 -21.88 -3.45
CA GLY A 45 21.58 -20.64 -3.78
C GLY A 45 21.82 -19.78 -2.53
N ASN A 46 21.21 -18.60 -2.48
CA ASN A 46 21.29 -17.66 -1.36
C ASN A 46 20.24 -17.91 -0.26
N TYR A 47 19.47 -18.97 -0.33
CA TYR A 47 18.44 -19.33 0.64
C TYR A 47 17.45 -18.17 0.92
N PRO A 48 16.73 -17.67 -0.08
CA PRO A 48 15.92 -16.48 0.06
C PRO A 48 14.87 -16.62 1.16
N LEU A 49 14.59 -15.55 1.86
CA LEU A 49 13.44 -15.46 2.75
C LEU A 49 12.16 -15.49 1.92
N MET A 50 11.13 -16.15 2.46
CA MET A 50 9.79 -16.13 1.86
C MET A 50 8.86 -15.24 2.67
N ARG A 51 8.04 -14.47 1.98
CA ARG A 51 6.95 -13.70 2.59
C ARG A 51 5.67 -13.89 1.81
N SER A 52 4.52 -13.78 2.46
CA SER A 52 3.21 -13.87 1.81
C SER A 52 2.25 -12.81 2.34
N TYR A 53 1.20 -12.55 1.55
CA TYR A 53 0.06 -11.75 1.98
C TYR A 53 -0.74 -12.48 3.05
N SER A 54 -1.48 -11.71 3.86
CA SER A 54 -2.22 -12.18 5.03
C SER A 54 -3.46 -13.04 4.75
N GLY A 55 -3.84 -13.20 3.48
CA GLY A 55 -5.16 -13.72 3.14
C GLY A 55 -6.26 -12.66 3.31
N THR A 56 -7.50 -13.07 3.06
CA THR A 56 -8.68 -12.21 3.14
C THR A 56 -9.78 -12.77 4.05
N ARG A 57 -9.50 -13.92 4.65
CA ARG A 57 -10.38 -14.63 5.59
C ARG A 57 -9.52 -15.50 6.52
N ASP A 58 -10.02 -15.80 7.72
CA ASP A 58 -9.33 -16.65 8.70
C ASP A 58 -7.89 -16.17 9.03
N HIS A 59 -7.70 -14.88 9.12
CA HIS A 59 -6.40 -14.19 9.15
C HIS A 59 -5.40 -14.82 10.12
N LEU A 60 -5.79 -15.11 11.37
CA LEU A 60 -4.86 -15.65 12.38
C LEU A 60 -4.46 -17.10 12.08
N GLN A 61 -5.42 -17.92 11.62
CA GLN A 61 -5.15 -19.30 11.23
C GLN A 61 -4.26 -19.34 9.99
N TYR A 62 -4.48 -18.41 9.04
CA TYR A 62 -3.68 -18.29 7.83
C TYR A 62 -2.25 -17.83 8.16
N ALA A 63 -2.09 -16.88 9.08
CA ALA A 63 -0.78 -16.42 9.53
C ALA A 63 0.02 -17.54 10.21
N ASP A 64 -0.61 -18.29 11.13
CA ASP A 64 0.01 -19.44 11.78
C ASP A 64 0.45 -20.51 10.77
N MET A 65 -0.40 -20.81 9.80
CA MET A 65 -0.07 -21.72 8.71
C MET A 65 1.15 -21.27 7.91
N LEU A 66 1.22 -19.99 7.52
CA LEU A 66 2.36 -19.45 6.78
C LEU A 66 3.67 -19.53 7.58
N VAL A 67 3.62 -19.24 8.87
CA VAL A 67 4.81 -19.36 9.76
C VAL A 67 5.28 -20.81 9.81
N ARG A 68 4.38 -21.78 10.01
CA ARG A 68 4.70 -23.21 10.15
C ARG A 68 5.16 -23.86 8.83
N THR A 69 4.74 -23.33 7.69
CA THR A 69 5.01 -23.98 6.39
C THR A 69 6.14 -23.35 5.60
N ILE A 70 6.20 -22.02 5.53
CA ILE A 70 7.21 -21.32 4.73
C ILE A 70 8.17 -20.47 5.59
N ASN A 71 8.09 -20.56 6.90
CA ASN A 71 8.84 -19.67 7.81
C ASN A 71 8.68 -18.20 7.38
N ASN A 72 7.41 -17.75 7.29
CA ASN A 72 7.05 -16.44 6.73
C ASN A 72 7.87 -15.32 7.37
N ALA A 73 8.70 -14.66 6.60
CA ALA A 73 9.66 -13.68 7.08
C ALA A 73 9.00 -12.40 7.62
N TRP A 74 7.87 -12.02 7.03
CA TRP A 74 6.99 -10.96 7.52
C TRP A 74 5.59 -11.08 6.89
N CYS A 75 4.61 -10.51 7.56
CA CYS A 75 3.24 -10.42 7.05
C CYS A 75 3.08 -9.19 6.17
N ALA A 76 2.49 -9.35 4.99
CA ALA A 76 2.05 -8.22 4.18
C ALA A 76 0.53 -8.09 4.30
N THR A 77 0.04 -6.97 4.84
CA THR A 77 -1.38 -6.73 5.08
C THR A 77 -1.79 -5.30 4.75
N SER A 78 -3.08 -5.03 4.80
CA SER A 78 -3.69 -3.74 4.54
C SER A 78 -4.67 -3.41 5.66
N LEU A 79 -4.99 -2.14 5.88
CA LEU A 79 -5.96 -1.73 6.88
C LEU A 79 -7.36 -1.57 6.27
N PHE A 80 -7.47 -0.93 5.11
CA PHE A 80 -8.75 -0.58 4.47
C PHE A 80 -9.15 -1.48 3.29
N TRP A 81 -8.26 -2.34 2.80
CA TRP A 81 -8.46 -3.16 1.60
C TRP A 81 -8.48 -4.66 1.91
N PHE A 82 -8.69 -5.49 0.89
CA PHE A 82 -8.85 -6.95 1.01
C PHE A 82 -10.13 -7.35 1.77
N ASN A 83 -11.22 -6.66 1.48
CA ASN A 83 -12.52 -6.85 2.12
C ASN A 83 -13.68 -6.62 1.14
N ALA A 84 -14.90 -6.43 1.64
CA ALA A 84 -16.08 -6.21 0.81
C ALA A 84 -16.06 -4.89 0.03
N MET A 85 -15.29 -3.88 0.45
CA MET A 85 -15.17 -2.61 -0.27
C MET A 85 -14.47 -2.78 -1.62
N ASP A 86 -13.46 -3.61 -1.72
CA ASP A 86 -12.74 -3.87 -2.98
C ASP A 86 -13.03 -5.24 -3.58
N GLY A 87 -13.97 -5.99 -3.01
CA GLY A 87 -14.42 -7.28 -3.51
C GLY A 87 -13.44 -8.43 -3.35
N ARG A 88 -12.35 -8.25 -2.60
CA ARG A 88 -11.31 -9.26 -2.38
C ARG A 88 -11.47 -10.06 -1.09
N GLY A 89 -12.46 -9.74 -0.28
CA GLY A 89 -12.80 -10.44 0.95
C GLY A 89 -14.25 -10.19 1.36
N PRO A 90 -14.81 -11.02 2.25
CA PRO A 90 -16.24 -10.95 2.60
C PRO A 90 -16.56 -9.94 3.70
N SER A 91 -15.59 -9.55 4.52
CA SER A 91 -15.82 -8.74 5.72
C SER A 91 -16.23 -7.32 5.37
N PRO A 92 -17.26 -6.73 6.01
CA PRO A 92 -17.54 -5.30 5.94
C PRO A 92 -16.32 -4.47 6.40
N LEU A 93 -16.20 -3.23 5.92
CA LEU A 93 -15.01 -2.39 6.10
C LEU A 93 -14.59 -2.25 7.58
N GLU A 94 -15.49 -1.87 8.48
CA GLU A 94 -15.16 -1.70 9.91
C GLU A 94 -14.66 -3.00 10.55
N GLN A 95 -15.34 -4.11 10.26
CA GLN A 95 -14.94 -5.43 10.75
C GLN A 95 -13.55 -5.80 10.20
N SER A 96 -13.32 -5.57 8.91
CA SER A 96 -12.03 -5.85 8.27
C SER A 96 -10.88 -5.04 8.89
N ILE A 97 -11.12 -3.75 9.19
CA ILE A 97 -10.12 -2.93 9.89
C ILE A 97 -9.76 -3.56 11.24
N ARG A 98 -10.74 -4.02 12.00
CA ARG A 98 -10.54 -4.69 13.30
C ARG A 98 -9.76 -6.00 13.14
N GLU A 99 -10.15 -6.84 12.18
CA GLU A 99 -9.48 -8.11 11.88
C GLU A 99 -8.00 -7.90 11.47
N HIS A 100 -7.71 -6.88 10.68
CA HIS A 100 -6.34 -6.52 10.31
C HIS A 100 -5.51 -5.98 11.50
N MET A 101 -6.14 -5.22 12.39
CA MET A 101 -5.47 -4.78 13.63
C MET A 101 -5.15 -5.97 14.55
N GLU A 102 -6.07 -6.92 14.70
CA GLU A 102 -5.84 -8.16 15.44
C GLU A 102 -4.71 -8.99 14.82
N LEU A 103 -4.65 -9.04 13.49
CA LEU A 103 -3.57 -9.70 12.77
C LEU A 103 -2.21 -9.03 13.02
N MET A 104 -2.16 -7.68 13.02
CA MET A 104 -0.93 -6.95 13.37
C MET A 104 -0.49 -7.25 14.80
N ALA A 105 -1.43 -7.25 15.76
CA ALA A 105 -1.14 -7.58 17.16
C ALA A 105 -0.61 -9.01 17.31
N TRP A 106 -1.20 -9.97 16.59
CA TRP A 106 -0.74 -11.37 16.59
C TRP A 106 0.72 -11.51 16.13
N HIS A 107 1.11 -10.73 15.09
CA HIS A 107 2.50 -10.70 14.61
C HIS A 107 3.43 -9.95 15.58
N GLY A 108 2.98 -8.82 16.12
CA GLY A 108 3.73 -8.05 17.12
C GLY A 108 4.09 -8.88 18.36
N GLU A 109 3.15 -9.66 18.91
CA GLU A 109 3.37 -10.57 20.02
C GLU A 109 4.43 -11.66 19.76
N ARG A 110 4.77 -11.88 18.48
CA ARG A 110 5.72 -12.92 18.03
C ARG A 110 7.00 -12.37 17.43
N ASP A 111 7.22 -11.06 17.55
CA ASP A 111 8.35 -10.35 16.93
C ASP A 111 8.47 -10.62 15.41
N ILE A 112 7.34 -10.84 14.74
CA ILE A 112 7.29 -11.02 13.28
C ILE A 112 7.00 -9.65 12.63
N PRO A 113 7.84 -9.16 11.72
CA PRO A 113 7.64 -7.89 11.05
C PRO A 113 6.32 -7.82 10.26
N VAL A 114 5.75 -6.62 10.12
CA VAL A 114 4.54 -6.38 9.34
C VAL A 114 4.83 -5.38 8.23
N GLU A 115 4.46 -5.73 7.00
CA GLU A 115 4.50 -4.88 5.81
C GLU A 115 3.13 -4.23 5.58
N GLY A 116 3.12 -2.90 5.53
CA GLY A 116 1.93 -2.11 5.20
C GLY A 116 1.78 -1.90 3.70
N ASN A 117 0.72 -2.44 3.12
CA ASN A 117 0.39 -2.25 1.70
C ASN A 117 -0.59 -1.10 1.47
N GLU A 118 -0.85 -0.30 2.48
CA GLU A 118 -1.97 0.61 2.53
C GLU A 118 -1.90 1.80 1.57
N PRO A 119 -0.84 2.62 1.61
CA PRO A 119 -0.89 3.92 0.94
C PRO A 119 -1.13 3.81 -0.56
N TYR A 120 -0.47 2.86 -1.21
CA TYR A 120 -0.52 2.74 -2.66
C TYR A 120 -1.85 2.21 -3.19
N HIS A 121 -2.65 1.51 -2.40
CA HIS A 121 -3.99 1.08 -2.84
C HIS A 121 -4.92 2.27 -3.08
N TRP A 122 -4.75 3.35 -2.33
CA TRP A 122 -5.44 4.61 -2.56
C TRP A 122 -4.91 5.32 -3.82
N GLY A 123 -3.58 5.40 -3.95
CA GLY A 123 -2.95 5.97 -5.13
C GLY A 123 -3.34 5.26 -6.44
N MET A 124 -3.37 3.93 -6.45
CA MET A 124 -3.84 3.15 -7.61
C MET A 124 -5.31 3.42 -8.00
N ARG A 125 -6.09 4.05 -7.13
CA ARG A 125 -7.49 4.44 -7.39
C ARG A 125 -7.67 5.93 -7.62
N ASP A 126 -6.59 6.60 -7.98
CA ASP A 126 -6.53 8.04 -8.26
C ASP A 126 -6.88 8.93 -7.07
N ALA A 127 -6.71 8.44 -5.83
CA ALA A 127 -6.82 9.30 -4.65
C ALA A 127 -5.80 10.45 -4.72
N PRO A 128 -6.12 11.64 -4.18
CA PRO A 128 -5.16 12.73 -4.14
C PRO A 128 -3.97 12.38 -3.24
N ASP A 129 -2.81 12.95 -3.53
CA ASP A 129 -1.55 12.66 -2.81
C ASP A 129 -1.68 12.81 -1.29
N VAL A 130 -2.50 13.77 -0.81
CA VAL A 130 -2.75 14.00 0.61
C VAL A 130 -3.43 12.81 1.29
N VAL A 131 -4.37 12.14 0.63
CA VAL A 131 -5.02 10.93 1.17
C VAL A 131 -3.99 9.80 1.28
N VAL A 132 -3.13 9.63 0.28
CA VAL A 132 -2.04 8.65 0.31
C VAL A 132 -1.10 8.89 1.50
N CYS A 133 -0.73 10.16 1.77
CA CYS A 133 0.09 10.53 2.92
C CYS A 133 -0.63 10.29 4.26
N ALA A 134 -1.92 10.64 4.35
CA ALA A 134 -2.71 10.46 5.57
C ALA A 134 -2.85 8.98 5.95
N VAL A 135 -3.12 8.09 4.98
CA VAL A 135 -3.24 6.65 5.25
C VAL A 135 -1.89 6.03 5.59
N SER A 136 -0.77 6.55 5.06
CA SER A 136 0.58 6.15 5.48
C SER A 136 0.82 6.46 6.96
N TYR A 137 0.44 7.65 7.41
CA TYR A 137 0.50 8.05 8.81
C TYR A 137 -0.39 7.16 9.69
N ILE A 138 -1.67 6.99 9.30
CA ILE A 138 -2.64 6.18 10.07
C ILE A 138 -2.14 4.75 10.22
N TYR A 139 -1.67 4.13 9.14
CA TYR A 139 -1.19 2.76 9.19
C TYR A 139 0.02 2.61 10.11
N SER A 140 1.01 3.50 10.02
CA SER A 140 2.19 3.49 10.89
C SER A 140 1.81 3.62 12.36
N LYS A 141 0.85 4.52 12.68
CA LYS A 141 0.32 4.72 14.01
C LYS A 141 -0.39 3.47 14.54
N VAL A 142 -1.23 2.84 13.71
CA VAL A 142 -1.94 1.60 14.04
C VAL A 142 -0.94 0.46 14.26
N ALA A 143 0.03 0.26 13.39
CA ALA A 143 1.04 -0.79 13.52
C ALA A 143 1.81 -0.66 14.85
N LYS A 144 2.25 0.55 15.19
CA LYS A 144 2.89 0.82 16.48
C LYS A 144 1.98 0.49 17.67
N LYS A 145 0.71 0.94 17.63
CA LYS A 145 -0.26 0.68 18.70
C LYS A 145 -0.55 -0.82 18.87
N MET A 146 -0.50 -1.60 17.79
CA MET A 146 -0.69 -3.05 17.82
C MET A 146 0.57 -3.83 18.26
N GLY A 147 1.63 -3.14 18.69
CA GLY A 147 2.85 -3.76 19.21
C GLY A 147 3.79 -4.31 18.13
N VAL A 148 3.60 -3.95 16.87
CA VAL A 148 4.57 -4.26 15.81
C VAL A 148 5.87 -3.54 16.11
N ARG A 149 6.98 -4.28 16.16
CA ARG A 149 8.31 -3.73 16.40
C ARG A 149 9.01 -3.30 15.12
N ASP A 150 9.00 -4.16 14.13
CA ASP A 150 9.62 -3.93 12.82
C ASP A 150 8.54 -3.73 11.77
N TYR A 151 8.30 -2.49 11.38
CA TYR A 151 7.30 -2.11 10.39
C TYR A 151 7.96 -1.83 9.04
N ILE A 152 7.52 -2.55 8.01
CA ILE A 152 7.95 -2.34 6.63
C ILE A 152 6.90 -1.47 5.92
N THR A 153 7.23 -0.21 5.70
CA THR A 153 6.35 0.69 4.97
C THR A 153 6.65 0.66 3.48
N THR A 154 5.61 0.55 2.65
CA THR A 154 5.76 0.42 1.19
C THR A 154 5.40 1.73 0.49
N TYR A 155 6.37 2.29 -0.22
CA TYR A 155 6.23 3.48 -1.06
C TYR A 155 6.17 3.06 -2.53
N MET A 156 5.03 3.30 -3.17
CA MET A 156 4.84 3.00 -4.59
C MET A 156 5.05 4.27 -5.40
N PHE A 157 6.07 4.24 -6.24
CA PHE A 157 6.36 5.29 -7.21
C PHE A 157 5.45 5.12 -8.43
N GLU A 158 5.17 6.23 -9.13
CA GLU A 158 4.35 6.28 -10.34
C GLU A 158 2.93 5.70 -10.10
N SER A 159 2.38 5.98 -8.94
CA SER A 159 1.04 5.58 -8.55
C SER A 159 0.25 6.77 -8.00
N PRO A 160 -0.77 7.23 -8.75
CA PRO A 160 -1.20 6.74 -10.08
C PRO A 160 -0.21 7.09 -11.21
N PRO A 161 -0.43 6.58 -12.43
CA PRO A 161 0.33 7.00 -13.61
C PRO A 161 0.29 8.52 -13.84
N HIS A 162 1.29 9.04 -14.57
CA HIS A 162 1.39 10.46 -14.94
C HIS A 162 1.84 11.43 -13.83
N LEU A 163 2.35 10.93 -12.71
CA LEU A 163 3.11 11.74 -11.78
C LEU A 163 4.44 12.18 -12.42
N SER A 164 4.88 13.41 -12.13
CA SER A 164 6.26 13.78 -12.44
C SER A 164 7.21 13.19 -11.39
N ASN A 165 8.45 12.90 -11.78
CA ASN A 165 9.45 12.37 -10.84
C ASN A 165 9.61 13.28 -9.59
N ARG A 166 9.51 14.60 -9.75
CA ARG A 166 9.58 15.56 -8.64
C ARG A 166 8.43 15.41 -7.67
N MET A 167 7.19 15.37 -8.20
CA MET A 167 5.99 15.29 -7.35
C MET A 167 5.85 13.93 -6.71
N ASP A 168 6.23 12.87 -7.40
CA ASP A 168 6.24 11.51 -6.87
C ASP A 168 7.29 11.35 -5.76
N LEU A 169 8.49 11.89 -5.97
CA LEU A 169 9.52 11.91 -4.94
C LEU A 169 9.10 12.73 -3.71
N ALA A 170 8.48 13.90 -3.92
CA ALA A 170 7.95 14.74 -2.84
C ALA A 170 6.88 14.00 -2.01
N LYS A 171 5.94 13.30 -2.68
CA LYS A 171 4.93 12.45 -2.03
C LYS A 171 5.57 11.34 -1.20
N CYS A 172 6.56 10.65 -1.75
CA CYS A 172 7.25 9.59 -1.01
C CYS A 172 8.03 10.13 0.19
N LEU A 173 8.70 11.28 0.05
CA LEU A 173 9.40 11.93 1.18
C LEU A 173 8.45 12.39 2.27
N ALA A 174 7.27 12.93 1.91
CA ALA A 174 6.24 13.29 2.88
C ALA A 174 5.75 12.06 3.66
N GLN A 175 5.48 10.94 2.98
CA GLN A 175 5.10 9.70 3.63
C GLN A 175 6.21 9.17 4.56
N ILE A 176 7.47 9.25 4.14
CA ILE A 176 8.63 8.83 4.94
C ILE A 176 8.70 9.65 6.24
N GLU A 177 8.66 10.98 6.13
CA GLU A 177 8.77 11.86 7.30
C GLU A 177 7.60 11.66 8.27
N LEU A 178 6.37 11.54 7.74
CA LEU A 178 5.18 11.26 8.54
C LEU A 178 5.25 9.89 9.26
N ALA A 179 5.70 8.85 8.57
CA ALA A 179 5.85 7.52 9.15
C ALA A 179 6.98 7.46 10.18
N GLU A 180 8.14 8.02 9.85
CA GLU A 180 9.33 8.00 10.73
C GLU A 180 9.17 8.86 11.98
N SER A 181 8.16 9.76 12.04
CA SER A 181 7.81 10.46 13.28
C SER A 181 7.38 9.52 14.42
N PHE A 182 7.07 8.27 14.14
CA PHE A 182 6.72 7.25 15.14
C PHE A 182 7.90 6.41 15.64
N VAL A 183 9.08 6.54 15.03
CA VAL A 183 10.26 5.73 15.38
C VAL A 183 10.72 6.04 16.81
N ASP A 184 10.92 4.98 17.59
CA ASP A 184 11.52 5.03 18.92
C ASP A 184 12.19 3.68 19.27
N GLU A 185 12.52 3.44 20.53
CA GLU A 185 13.15 2.18 20.99
C GLU A 185 12.27 0.93 20.78
N SER A 186 10.95 1.11 20.65
CA SER A 186 9.96 0.04 20.48
C SER A 186 9.48 -0.16 19.06
N PHE A 187 9.76 0.79 18.14
CA PHE A 187 9.21 0.78 16.80
C PHE A 187 10.23 1.25 15.76
N SER A 188 10.59 0.36 14.86
CA SER A 188 11.51 0.60 13.75
C SER A 188 10.79 0.59 12.43
N ILE A 189 11.22 1.45 11.49
CA ILE A 189 10.66 1.52 10.13
C ILE A 189 11.69 1.07 9.11
N TRP A 190 11.25 0.15 8.24
CA TRP A 190 12.01 -0.34 7.10
C TRP A 190 11.35 0.14 5.82
N ARG A 191 12.06 0.95 5.02
CA ARG A 191 11.56 1.51 3.77
C ARG A 191 11.58 0.44 2.68
N GLN A 192 10.42 0.10 2.15
CA GLN A 192 10.28 -0.70 0.93
C GLN A 192 9.77 0.20 -0.19
N THR A 193 10.37 0.09 -1.36
CA THR A 193 9.93 0.83 -2.56
C THR A 193 9.49 -0.12 -3.66
N ARG A 194 8.62 0.34 -4.54
CA ARG A 194 8.20 -0.40 -5.72
C ARG A 194 7.70 0.53 -6.82
N THR A 195 7.72 0.04 -8.07
CA THR A 195 7.09 0.70 -9.22
C THR A 195 5.57 0.47 -9.22
N GLY A 196 4.80 1.44 -9.68
CA GLY A 196 3.34 1.33 -9.82
C GLY A 196 2.95 0.33 -10.91
N LEU A 197 1.98 -0.54 -10.60
CA LEU A 197 1.53 -1.61 -11.51
C LEU A 197 0.95 -1.05 -12.81
N LEU A 198 0.19 0.04 -12.69
CA LEU A 198 -0.58 0.62 -13.80
C LEU A 198 0.23 1.59 -14.66
N SER A 199 1.47 1.87 -14.30
CA SER A 199 2.30 2.86 -14.99
C SER A 199 3.10 2.28 -16.16
N TYR A 200 3.21 0.96 -16.26
CA TYR A 200 4.01 0.32 -17.31
C TYR A 200 3.42 0.52 -18.70
N PRO A 201 4.22 0.99 -19.67
CA PRO A 201 3.81 1.00 -21.06
C PRO A 201 3.78 -0.43 -21.64
N LEU A 202 2.92 -0.69 -22.64
CA LEU A 202 2.77 -2.00 -23.27
C LEU A 202 3.98 -2.40 -24.14
N GLY A 203 4.73 -1.43 -24.64
CA GLY A 203 5.92 -1.70 -25.46
C GLY A 203 7.08 -2.21 -24.60
N VAL A 204 7.58 -3.41 -24.89
CA VAL A 204 8.64 -4.07 -24.11
C VAL A 204 9.89 -3.18 -23.88
N PRO A 205 10.48 -2.50 -24.88
CA PRO A 205 11.60 -1.62 -24.64
C PRO A 205 11.29 -0.44 -23.70
N GLN A 206 10.09 0.13 -23.82
CA GLN A 206 9.61 1.21 -22.97
C GLN A 206 9.35 0.70 -21.55
N ALA A 207 8.75 -0.48 -21.38
CA ALA A 207 8.48 -1.09 -20.08
C ALA A 207 9.78 -1.41 -19.31
N ARG A 208 10.79 -1.93 -20.00
CA ARG A 208 12.14 -2.14 -19.43
C ARG A 208 12.80 -0.83 -19.00
N ALA A 209 12.74 0.20 -19.86
CA ALA A 209 13.28 1.53 -19.55
C ALA A 209 12.55 2.15 -18.35
N HIS A 210 11.23 1.97 -18.28
CA HIS A 210 10.39 2.44 -17.18
C HIS A 210 10.78 1.80 -15.83
N LEU A 211 10.96 0.47 -15.80
CA LEU A 211 11.46 -0.21 -14.60
C LEU A 211 12.82 0.34 -14.16
N ALA A 212 13.76 0.46 -15.08
CA ALA A 212 15.10 0.98 -14.76
C ALA A 212 15.07 2.42 -14.24
N GLN A 213 14.28 3.30 -14.87
CA GLN A 213 14.12 4.69 -14.47
C GLN A 213 13.44 4.79 -13.09
N SER A 214 12.39 4.01 -12.87
CA SER A 214 11.67 3.97 -11.60
C SER A 214 12.58 3.52 -10.45
N VAL A 215 13.35 2.45 -10.63
CA VAL A 215 14.31 1.98 -9.61
C VAL A 215 15.37 3.05 -9.31
N MET A 216 15.88 3.76 -10.33
CA MET A 216 16.82 4.85 -10.10
C MET A 216 16.21 5.97 -9.24
N LEU A 217 14.95 6.34 -9.49
CA LEU A 217 14.23 7.32 -8.67
C LEU A 217 14.02 6.81 -7.23
N GLN A 218 13.63 5.54 -7.08
CA GLN A 218 13.43 4.89 -5.79
C GLN A 218 14.69 4.92 -4.93
N MET A 219 15.88 4.78 -5.53
CA MET A 219 17.14 4.82 -4.79
C MET A 219 17.39 6.17 -4.10
N SER A 220 16.74 7.25 -4.53
CA SER A 220 16.84 8.57 -3.87
C SER A 220 16.34 8.58 -2.44
N VAL A 221 15.40 7.69 -2.09
CA VAL A 221 14.85 7.58 -0.72
C VAL A 221 15.58 6.53 0.12
N LYS A 222 16.70 5.98 -0.37
CA LYS A 222 17.54 5.00 0.33
C LYS A 222 16.72 3.83 0.88
N PRO A 223 16.06 3.03 0.03
CA PRO A 223 15.23 1.92 0.46
C PRO A 223 16.09 0.81 1.07
N HIS A 224 15.54 0.11 2.08
CA HIS A 224 16.09 -1.13 2.61
C HIS A 224 15.70 -2.33 1.76
N ILE A 225 14.51 -2.23 1.11
CA ILE A 225 13.94 -3.29 0.29
C ILE A 225 13.45 -2.67 -1.02
N ILE A 226 13.81 -3.25 -2.16
CA ILE A 226 13.21 -2.95 -3.46
C ILE A 226 12.30 -4.11 -3.84
N HIS A 227 10.99 -3.87 -3.86
CA HIS A 227 10.01 -4.81 -4.37
C HIS A 227 9.97 -4.68 -5.89
N VAL A 228 10.65 -5.56 -6.59
CA VAL A 228 10.69 -5.55 -8.04
C VAL A 228 9.33 -5.95 -8.61
N VAL A 229 8.70 -5.04 -9.34
CA VAL A 229 7.51 -5.33 -10.16
C VAL A 229 8.00 -5.68 -11.56
N GLY A 230 7.56 -6.82 -12.10
CA GLY A 230 7.95 -7.24 -13.44
C GLY A 230 7.52 -6.23 -14.50
N TYR A 231 8.37 -5.97 -15.49
CA TYR A 231 8.08 -4.99 -16.54
C TYR A 231 6.87 -5.39 -17.43
N THR A 232 6.39 -6.61 -17.31
CA THR A 232 5.20 -7.12 -18.04
C THR A 232 3.89 -6.95 -17.28
N GLU A 233 3.91 -6.39 -16.06
CA GLU A 233 2.78 -6.38 -15.13
C GLU A 233 1.50 -5.75 -15.71
N ALA A 234 1.62 -4.74 -16.59
CA ALA A 234 0.47 -4.10 -17.20
C ALA A 234 -0.07 -4.87 -18.44
N ASP A 235 0.62 -5.89 -18.91
CA ASP A 235 0.27 -6.60 -20.15
C ASP A 235 -0.15 -8.06 -19.87
N HIS A 236 0.68 -8.82 -19.14
CA HIS A 236 0.43 -10.22 -18.86
C HIS A 236 1.15 -10.71 -17.59
N ALA A 237 0.74 -11.88 -17.10
CA ALA A 237 1.43 -12.55 -15.99
C ALA A 237 2.86 -12.93 -16.39
N ALA A 238 3.85 -12.41 -15.67
CA ALA A 238 5.26 -12.58 -15.99
C ALA A 238 5.68 -14.07 -16.00
N THR A 239 6.42 -14.45 -17.01
CA THR A 239 7.14 -15.73 -17.04
C THR A 239 8.33 -15.73 -16.07
N ALA A 240 8.88 -16.89 -15.79
CA ALA A 240 10.07 -17.00 -14.94
C ALA A 240 11.26 -16.19 -15.48
N ASP A 241 11.47 -16.20 -16.79
CA ASP A 241 12.56 -15.46 -17.44
C ASP A 241 12.36 -13.95 -17.31
N GLU A 242 11.15 -13.45 -17.46
CA GLU A 242 10.81 -12.01 -17.30
C GLU A 242 10.94 -11.54 -15.86
N VAL A 243 10.62 -12.39 -14.88
CA VAL A 243 10.87 -12.11 -13.46
C VAL A 243 12.37 -12.02 -13.18
N ILE A 244 13.15 -12.97 -13.70
CA ILE A 244 14.61 -12.99 -13.55
C ILE A 244 15.22 -11.76 -14.20
N GLU A 245 14.83 -11.43 -15.43
CA GLU A 245 15.30 -10.25 -16.14
C GLU A 245 14.96 -8.97 -15.38
N SER A 246 13.73 -8.83 -14.91
CA SER A 246 13.31 -7.67 -14.11
C SER A 246 14.15 -7.51 -12.84
N ALA A 247 14.42 -8.61 -12.14
CA ALA A 247 15.25 -8.60 -10.94
C ALA A 247 16.71 -8.23 -11.25
N GLN A 248 17.27 -8.72 -12.35
CA GLN A 248 18.62 -8.39 -12.79
C GLN A 248 18.73 -6.91 -13.18
N MET A 249 17.74 -6.36 -13.89
CA MET A 249 17.68 -4.95 -14.24
C MET A 249 17.63 -4.07 -12.99
N ALA A 250 16.72 -4.35 -12.06
CA ALA A 250 16.59 -3.61 -10.81
C ALA A 250 17.87 -3.69 -9.96
N GLY A 251 18.46 -4.87 -9.85
CA GLY A 251 19.73 -5.07 -9.14
C GLY A 251 20.88 -4.27 -9.73
N TYR A 252 21.01 -4.25 -11.06
CA TYR A 252 22.05 -3.46 -11.73
C TYR A 252 21.86 -1.95 -11.51
N VAL A 253 20.62 -1.46 -11.60
CA VAL A 253 20.32 -0.03 -11.37
C VAL A 253 20.64 0.36 -9.91
N ALA A 254 20.25 -0.49 -8.94
CA ALA A 254 20.59 -0.26 -7.55
C ALA A 254 22.12 -0.22 -7.33
N GLU A 255 22.86 -1.15 -7.93
CA GLU A 255 24.33 -1.15 -7.87
C GLU A 255 24.93 0.13 -8.44
N VAL A 256 24.45 0.60 -9.61
CA VAL A 256 24.89 1.86 -10.21
C VAL A 256 24.61 3.04 -9.29
N ALA A 257 23.42 3.12 -8.72
CA ALA A 257 23.04 4.19 -7.80
C ALA A 257 23.92 4.21 -6.53
N LEU A 258 24.28 3.05 -6.00
CA LEU A 258 25.15 2.92 -4.83
C LEU A 258 26.62 3.35 -5.10
N ARG A 259 27.06 3.39 -6.36
CA ARG A 259 28.37 3.95 -6.73
C ARG A 259 28.41 5.48 -6.61
N GLY A 260 27.25 6.13 -6.53
CA GLY A 260 27.06 7.57 -6.37
C GLY A 260 26.08 8.12 -7.41
N SER A 261 25.10 8.86 -6.94
CA SER A 261 24.09 9.56 -7.75
C SER A 261 23.90 10.98 -7.24
N PRO A 262 23.48 11.92 -8.10
CA PRO A 262 23.03 13.22 -7.63
C PRO A 262 21.90 13.08 -6.61
N ASP A 263 21.90 13.94 -5.61
CA ASP A 263 20.83 13.97 -4.63
C ASP A 263 19.58 14.65 -5.19
N MET A 264 18.64 13.87 -5.73
CA MET A 264 17.39 14.39 -6.29
C MET A 264 16.45 14.92 -5.19
N THR A 265 16.65 14.54 -3.94
CA THR A 265 15.84 15.05 -2.83
C THR A 265 16.13 16.50 -2.48
N ALA A 266 17.29 17.02 -2.86
CA ALA A 266 17.70 18.40 -2.63
C ALA A 266 17.01 19.43 -3.56
N ASP A 267 16.21 18.99 -4.55
CA ASP A 267 15.46 19.88 -5.44
C ASP A 267 14.47 20.73 -4.60
N PRO A 268 14.54 22.08 -4.65
CA PRO A 268 13.65 22.95 -3.88
C PRO A 268 12.16 22.70 -4.15
N VAL A 269 11.79 22.35 -5.39
CA VAL A 269 10.40 22.03 -5.77
C VAL A 269 9.91 20.75 -5.08
N VAL A 270 10.80 19.77 -4.94
CA VAL A 270 10.51 18.53 -4.20
C VAL A 270 10.28 18.83 -2.72
N GLN A 271 11.14 19.66 -2.11
CA GLN A 271 11.00 20.01 -0.69
C GLN A 271 9.76 20.85 -0.42
N GLU A 272 9.47 21.85 -1.24
CA GLU A 272 8.26 22.68 -1.10
C GLU A 272 6.99 21.83 -1.17
N ARG A 273 6.89 20.92 -2.15
CA ARG A 273 5.73 20.02 -2.27
C ARG A 273 5.65 19.04 -1.11
N LYS A 274 6.77 18.53 -0.62
CA LYS A 274 6.81 17.67 0.58
C LYS A 274 6.21 18.38 1.79
N GLU A 275 6.65 19.60 2.08
CA GLU A 275 6.14 20.41 3.22
C GLU A 275 4.64 20.72 3.07
N GLU A 276 4.20 21.07 1.84
CA GLU A 276 2.78 21.27 1.53
C GLU A 276 1.96 20.03 1.88
N LEU A 277 2.41 18.85 1.44
CA LEU A 277 1.71 17.57 1.70
C LEU A 277 1.66 17.22 3.17
N ILE A 278 2.73 17.45 3.92
CA ILE A 278 2.75 17.22 5.38
C ILE A 278 1.73 18.12 6.06
N ALA A 279 1.70 19.41 5.73
CA ALA A 279 0.76 20.35 6.30
C ALA A 279 -0.70 19.99 5.98
N GLU A 280 -1.01 19.69 4.72
CA GLU A 280 -2.35 19.26 4.29
C GLU A 280 -2.76 17.92 4.92
N THR A 281 -1.81 17.01 5.10
CA THR A 281 -2.06 15.73 5.78
C THR A 281 -2.52 15.95 7.22
N HIS A 282 -1.88 16.85 7.96
CA HIS A 282 -2.32 17.17 9.33
C HIS A 282 -3.73 17.76 9.36
N VAL A 283 -4.10 18.61 8.39
CA VAL A 283 -5.47 19.14 8.26
C VAL A 283 -6.49 18.01 8.07
N LEU A 284 -6.18 16.99 7.24
CA LEU A 284 -7.03 15.82 7.05
C LEU A 284 -7.12 14.94 8.31
N LEU A 285 -5.99 14.68 8.95
CA LEU A 285 -5.95 13.89 10.19
C LEU A 285 -6.75 14.55 11.31
N ASP A 286 -6.72 15.87 11.44
CA ASP A 286 -7.52 16.62 12.42
C ASP A 286 -9.02 16.52 12.13
N ALA A 287 -9.42 16.57 10.85
CA ALA A 287 -10.81 16.36 10.47
C ALA A 287 -11.29 14.93 10.80
N ILE A 288 -10.43 13.92 10.64
CA ILE A 288 -10.77 12.55 11.03
C ILE A 288 -10.88 12.42 12.56
N ARG A 289 -9.96 13.02 13.33
CA ARG A 289 -10.06 13.06 14.81
C ARG A 289 -11.36 13.70 15.28
N ALA A 290 -11.80 14.76 14.62
CA ALA A 290 -13.04 15.46 14.96
C ALA A 290 -14.32 14.62 14.75
N LEU A 291 -14.27 13.48 14.04
CA LEU A 291 -15.41 12.56 13.92
C LEU A 291 -15.75 11.84 15.22
N SER A 292 -14.80 11.72 16.14
CA SER A 292 -14.96 11.00 17.40
C SER A 292 -14.19 11.70 18.53
N PRO A 293 -14.60 12.93 18.91
CA PRO A 293 -13.86 13.79 19.84
C PRO A 293 -13.75 13.23 21.27
N ASP A 294 -14.62 12.30 21.62
CA ASP A 294 -14.65 11.67 22.95
C ASP A 294 -13.68 10.49 23.09
N LEU A 295 -13.02 10.08 21.99
CA LEU A 295 -12.01 9.02 22.01
C LEU A 295 -10.61 9.61 22.20
N ASP A 296 -9.79 8.96 23.02
CA ASP A 296 -8.39 9.34 23.22
C ASP A 296 -7.57 9.25 21.91
N ASP A 297 -7.87 8.29 21.06
CA ASP A 297 -7.14 8.08 19.81
C ASP A 297 -8.06 7.65 18.65
N PRO A 298 -8.79 8.60 18.04
CA PRO A 298 -9.71 8.31 16.94
C PRO A 298 -9.04 7.71 15.69
N LEU A 299 -7.77 8.03 15.43
CA LEU A 299 -7.04 7.53 14.25
C LEU A 299 -6.68 6.03 14.33
N THR A 300 -6.97 5.38 15.44
CA THR A 300 -6.77 3.95 15.63
C THR A 300 -8.08 3.24 16.03
N ASP A 301 -9.21 3.92 15.87
CA ASP A 301 -10.52 3.35 16.12
C ASP A 301 -11.17 2.87 14.81
N PRO A 302 -11.51 1.56 14.68
CA PRO A 302 -12.08 1.00 13.47
C PRO A 302 -13.37 1.69 12.99
N ALA A 303 -14.26 2.09 13.91
CA ALA A 303 -15.51 2.74 13.57
C ALA A 303 -15.27 4.15 13.02
N THR A 304 -14.37 4.92 13.64
CA THR A 304 -13.97 6.25 13.18
C THR A 304 -13.33 6.20 11.79
N LEU A 305 -12.41 5.24 11.57
CA LEU A 305 -11.75 5.07 10.29
C LEU A 305 -12.74 4.65 9.19
N ALA A 306 -13.64 3.71 9.48
CA ALA A 306 -14.69 3.32 8.54
C ALA A 306 -15.65 4.49 8.24
N ARG A 307 -16.00 5.32 9.23
CA ARG A 307 -16.80 6.54 9.05
C ARG A 307 -16.08 7.54 8.17
N ALA A 308 -14.77 7.76 8.36
CA ALA A 308 -13.98 8.65 7.52
C ALA A 308 -14.02 8.27 6.04
N VAL A 309 -13.99 6.95 5.74
CA VAL A 309 -14.19 6.44 4.37
C VAL A 309 -15.64 6.68 3.93
N LYS A 310 -16.62 6.31 4.73
CA LYS A 310 -18.05 6.40 4.38
C LYS A 310 -18.50 7.81 4.00
N ILE A 311 -18.00 8.84 4.69
CA ILE A 311 -18.37 10.23 4.39
C ILE A 311 -17.49 10.87 3.30
N GLY A 312 -16.35 10.25 2.96
CA GLY A 312 -15.43 10.68 1.89
C GLY A 312 -14.29 11.59 2.35
N LEU A 313 -13.93 11.60 3.64
CA LEU A 313 -12.65 12.18 4.08
C LEU A 313 -11.48 11.38 3.51
N LEU A 314 -11.57 10.05 3.56
CA LEU A 314 -10.73 9.12 2.82
C LEU A 314 -11.54 8.60 1.62
N ASP A 315 -11.22 9.07 0.42
CA ASP A 315 -11.98 8.75 -0.79
C ASP A 315 -11.06 8.68 -2.02
N ALA A 316 -11.52 7.99 -3.06
CA ALA A 316 -10.85 7.91 -4.35
C ALA A 316 -11.87 7.85 -5.49
N PRO A 317 -11.61 8.46 -6.66
CA PRO A 317 -12.56 8.51 -7.78
C PRO A 317 -13.06 7.13 -8.24
N GLN A 318 -12.21 6.12 -8.18
CA GLN A 318 -12.57 4.77 -8.63
C GLN A 318 -13.50 4.02 -7.65
N LEU A 319 -13.83 4.61 -6.50
CA LEU A 319 -14.82 4.09 -5.55
C LEU A 319 -16.25 4.54 -5.86
N VAL A 320 -16.48 5.20 -6.98
CA VAL A 320 -17.84 5.58 -7.43
C VAL A 320 -18.76 4.35 -7.46
N ASN A 321 -19.99 4.50 -6.93
CA ASN A 321 -20.97 3.43 -6.73
C ASN A 321 -20.56 2.32 -5.75
N ASN A 322 -19.56 2.57 -4.91
CA ASN A 322 -19.18 1.63 -3.86
C ASN A 322 -20.11 1.79 -2.65
N PRO A 323 -20.57 0.69 -1.99
CA PRO A 323 -21.44 0.79 -0.83
C PRO A 323 -20.77 1.32 0.44
N TYR A 324 -19.43 1.33 0.49
CA TYR A 324 -18.64 1.74 1.65
C TYR A 324 -18.01 3.12 1.53
N ALA A 325 -17.90 3.65 0.31
CA ALA A 325 -17.26 4.94 0.04
C ALA A 325 -18.04 5.69 -1.04
N PRO A 326 -18.11 7.04 -0.99
CA PRO A 326 -18.89 7.80 -1.97
C PRO A 326 -18.28 7.82 -3.36
N GLY A 327 -16.95 7.70 -3.51
CA GLY A 327 -16.25 7.89 -4.78
C GLY A 327 -16.55 9.24 -5.41
N ALA A 328 -16.79 10.25 -4.59
CA ALA A 328 -17.28 11.56 -5.03
C ALA A 328 -16.16 12.58 -5.19
N ILE A 329 -14.97 12.24 -4.73
CA ILE A 329 -13.79 13.08 -4.92
C ILE A 329 -13.42 13.11 -6.42
N ARG A 330 -13.06 14.28 -6.90
CA ARG A 330 -12.51 14.47 -8.24
C ARG A 330 -11.05 14.80 -8.13
N THR A 331 -10.24 14.16 -8.93
CA THR A 331 -8.78 14.40 -8.95
C THR A 331 -8.30 14.67 -10.36
N ARG A 332 -7.19 15.39 -10.46
CA ARG A 332 -6.45 15.60 -11.71
C ARG A 332 -4.95 15.62 -11.44
N SER A 333 -4.20 15.23 -12.45
CA SER A 333 -2.77 15.54 -12.49
C SER A 333 -2.61 17.01 -12.85
N ILE A 334 -2.04 17.79 -11.91
CA ILE A 334 -1.74 19.22 -12.09
C ILE A 334 -0.25 19.38 -11.76
N ASP A 335 0.52 19.86 -12.71
CA ASP A 335 1.98 20.00 -12.62
C ASP A 335 2.68 18.71 -12.17
N GLY A 336 2.09 17.55 -12.55
CA GLY A 336 2.61 16.23 -12.23
C GLY A 336 2.30 15.72 -10.83
N ALA A 337 1.45 16.41 -10.05
CA ALA A 337 0.91 15.98 -8.75
C ALA A 337 -0.56 15.59 -8.88
N ILE A 338 -1.05 14.66 -8.09
CA ILE A 338 -2.48 14.34 -8.05
C ILE A 338 -3.16 15.20 -6.99
N ARG A 339 -3.99 16.12 -7.46
CA ARG A 339 -4.71 17.08 -6.61
C ARG A 339 -6.22 16.88 -6.68
N ALA A 340 -6.89 17.10 -5.56
CA ALA A 340 -8.34 17.22 -5.54
C ALA A 340 -8.76 18.51 -6.27
N VAL A 341 -9.85 18.42 -7.06
CA VAL A 341 -10.35 19.54 -7.86
C VAL A 341 -11.85 19.74 -7.65
N ASP A 342 -12.30 20.97 -7.91
CA ASP A 342 -13.73 21.29 -7.97
C ASP A 342 -14.39 20.85 -9.29
N GLU A 343 -15.65 21.18 -9.46
CA GLU A 343 -16.43 20.84 -10.67
C GLU A 343 -15.92 21.52 -11.94
N GLN A 344 -15.21 22.63 -11.79
CA GLN A 344 -14.58 23.37 -12.86
C GLN A 344 -13.15 22.90 -13.15
N GLY A 345 -12.63 21.95 -12.36
CA GLY A 345 -11.28 21.42 -12.49
C GLY A 345 -10.20 22.29 -11.82
N ARG A 346 -10.57 23.23 -10.96
CA ARG A 346 -9.61 24.05 -10.19
C ARG A 346 -9.15 23.27 -8.96
N PRO A 347 -7.84 23.30 -8.63
CA PRO A 347 -7.34 22.65 -7.43
C PRO A 347 -8.00 23.20 -6.16
N LEU A 348 -8.28 22.32 -5.24
CA LEU A 348 -8.78 22.63 -3.90
C LEU A 348 -7.64 22.47 -2.90
N THR A 349 -7.58 23.37 -1.93
CA THR A 349 -6.84 23.11 -0.69
C THR A 349 -7.53 21.98 0.08
N GLU A 350 -6.80 21.30 0.93
CA GLU A 350 -7.40 20.21 1.72
C GLU A 350 -8.51 20.70 2.65
N ARG A 351 -8.40 21.92 3.18
CA ARG A 351 -9.46 22.55 3.96
C ARG A 351 -10.75 22.73 3.16
N GLU A 352 -10.66 23.31 1.96
CA GLU A 352 -11.83 23.49 1.09
C GLU A 352 -12.47 22.15 0.68
N ARG A 353 -11.66 21.13 0.48
CA ARG A 353 -12.15 19.77 0.19
C ARG A 353 -12.92 19.19 1.37
N ILE A 354 -12.36 19.28 2.57
CA ILE A 354 -12.98 18.79 3.81
C ILE A 354 -14.31 19.51 4.08
N ASP A 355 -14.34 20.84 3.96
CA ASP A 355 -15.57 21.63 4.18
C ASP A 355 -16.71 21.15 3.26
N ARG A 356 -16.41 20.84 2.00
CA ARG A 356 -17.39 20.30 1.04
C ARG A 356 -17.83 18.87 1.41
N VAL A 357 -16.91 18.05 1.89
CA VAL A 357 -17.22 16.67 2.33
C VAL A 357 -18.17 16.69 3.52
N LEU A 358 -17.88 17.53 4.53
CA LEU A 358 -18.70 17.63 5.74
C LEU A 358 -20.07 18.22 5.45
N ALA A 359 -20.16 19.29 4.64
CA ALA A 359 -21.45 19.85 4.23
C ALA A 359 -22.33 18.83 3.47
N ARG A 360 -21.72 17.96 2.66
CA ARG A 360 -22.47 16.87 2.00
C ARG A 360 -22.91 15.79 2.98
N ALA A 361 -22.08 15.42 3.95
CA ALA A 361 -22.41 14.41 4.95
C ALA A 361 -23.59 14.82 5.83
N GLU A 362 -23.67 16.11 6.25
CA GLU A 362 -24.78 16.67 7.01
C GLU A 362 -26.14 16.59 6.28
N VAL A 363 -26.13 16.59 4.95
CA VAL A 363 -27.37 16.47 4.16
C VAL A 363 -27.82 15.01 4.00
N MET A 364 -26.91 14.05 4.22
CA MET A 364 -27.19 12.62 4.08
C MET A 364 -27.59 11.93 5.39
N GLU A 365 -27.27 12.52 6.54
CA GLU A 365 -27.76 12.13 7.88
C GLU A 365 -29.15 12.71 8.16
#